data_8185a29c2f9a32010b51b4934c8f1b82
#
_entry.id   8185a29c2f9a32010b51b4934c8f1b82
#
_cell.length_a   1.000
_cell.length_b   1.000
_cell.length_c   1.000
_cell.angle_alpha   90.00
_cell.angle_beta   90.00
_cell.angle_gamma   90.00
#
_symmetry.space_group_name_H-M   'P 1'
#
loop_
_entity.id
_entity.type
_entity.pdbx_description
1 polymer ?
#
loop_
_entity_poly.entity_id
_entity_poly.type
_entity_poly.pdbx_seq_one_letter_code
_entity_poly.pdbx_strand_id
1 'polypeptide(L)' 'MGAVVRRSEILAKKYAIMILREDMGMTWEKVGKAMGMNPRVCNELYLKAIKDETLDKDLFRLLWV' A
#
# COMPACT_ATOMS: atom_id res chain seq x y z
N MET A 1 19.02 0.21 12.71
CA MET A 1 18.53 1.03 11.60
C MET A 1 17.68 0.26 10.60
N GLY A 2 17.94 -1.01 10.37
CA GLY A 2 17.17 -1.82 9.43
C GLY A 2 15.67 -1.92 9.75
N ALA A 3 15.32 -1.92 11.04
CA ALA A 3 13.92 -2.03 11.46
C ALA A 3 13.10 -0.80 11.06
N VAL A 4 13.70 0.38 11.11
CA VAL A 4 13.02 1.63 10.73
C VAL A 4 12.78 1.66 9.23
N VAL A 5 13.79 1.26 8.44
CA VAL A 5 13.68 1.20 6.97
C VAL A 5 12.60 0.22 6.56
N ARG A 6 12.57 -0.98 7.19
CA ARG A 6 11.54 -1.98 6.89
C ARG A 6 10.13 -1.48 7.18
N ARG A 7 9.95 -0.78 8.30
CA ARG A 7 8.66 -0.23 8.68
C ARG A 7 8.19 0.80 7.64
N SER A 8 9.10 1.67 7.20
CA SER A 8 8.81 2.66 6.18
C SER A 8 8.45 2.01 4.85
N GLU A 9 9.17 0.95 4.46
CA GLU A 9 8.88 0.21 3.23
C GLU A 9 7.50 -0.44 3.28
N ILE A 10 7.14 -1.04 4.40
CA ILE A 10 5.83 -1.68 4.57
C ILE A 10 4.72 -0.65 4.48
N LEU A 11 4.88 0.50 5.13
CA LEU A 11 3.90 1.59 5.06
C LEU A 11 3.76 2.11 3.63
N ALA A 12 4.88 2.33 2.94
CA ALA A 12 4.86 2.79 1.56
C ALA A 12 4.13 1.79 0.65
N LYS A 13 4.36 0.50 0.83
CA LYS A 13 3.68 -0.54 0.06
C LYS A 13 2.18 -0.54 0.32
N LYS A 14 1.77 -0.40 1.58
CA LYS A 14 0.34 -0.34 1.93
C LYS A 14 -0.35 0.85 1.25
N TYR A 15 0.25 2.02 1.31
CA TYR A 15 -0.30 3.21 0.67
C TYR A 15 -0.34 3.07 -0.85
N ALA A 16 0.73 2.55 -1.44
CA ALA A 16 0.78 2.34 -2.89
C ALA A 16 -0.34 1.40 -3.34
N ILE A 17 -0.56 0.30 -2.62
CA ILE A 17 -1.61 -0.65 -2.92
C ILE A 17 -2.99 0.01 -2.81
N MET A 18 -3.21 0.82 -1.77
CA MET A 18 -4.47 1.53 -1.60
C MET A 18 -4.74 2.48 -2.77
N ILE A 19 -3.74 3.23 -3.19
CA ILE A 19 -3.87 4.17 -4.31
C ILE A 19 -4.16 3.41 -5.61
N LEU A 20 -3.40 2.36 -5.89
CA LEU A 20 -3.60 1.58 -7.11
C LEU A 20 -5.00 0.95 -7.15
N ARG A 21 -5.47 0.44 -6.02
CA ARG A 21 -6.77 -0.23 -5.96
C ARG A 21 -7.93 0.75 -5.93
N GLU A 22 -7.87 1.79 -5.09
CA GLU A 22 -8.99 2.71 -4.89
C GLU A 22 -9.01 3.84 -5.90
N ASP A 23 -7.88 4.48 -6.14
CA ASP A 23 -7.83 5.66 -7.01
C ASP A 23 -7.72 5.29 -8.50
N MET A 24 -6.94 4.27 -8.81
CA MET A 24 -6.73 3.83 -10.19
C MET A 24 -7.66 2.69 -10.61
N GLY A 25 -8.37 2.09 -9.66
CA GLY A 25 -9.34 1.04 -9.95
C GLY A 25 -8.75 -0.23 -10.55
N MET A 26 -7.49 -0.53 -10.25
CA MET A 26 -6.83 -1.71 -10.78
C MET A 26 -7.36 -3.00 -10.17
N THR A 27 -7.36 -4.08 -10.98
CA THR A 27 -7.62 -5.42 -10.48
C THR A 27 -6.45 -5.87 -9.60
N TRP A 28 -6.68 -6.86 -8.73
CA TRP A 28 -5.62 -7.38 -7.88
C TRP A 28 -4.44 -7.95 -8.68
N GLU A 29 -4.71 -8.54 -9.85
CA GLU A 29 -3.65 -9.02 -10.73
C GLU A 29 -2.75 -7.87 -11.19
N LYS A 30 -3.36 -6.76 -11.60
CA LYS A 30 -2.61 -5.59 -12.04
C LYS A 30 -1.86 -4.94 -10.89
N VAL A 31 -2.48 -4.85 -9.72
CA VAL A 31 -1.82 -4.33 -8.52
C VAL A 31 -0.60 -5.19 -8.19
N GLY A 32 -0.75 -6.50 -8.22
CA GLY A 32 0.36 -7.42 -7.96
C GLY A 32 1.51 -7.23 -8.94
N LYS A 33 1.20 -7.09 -10.22
CA LYS A 33 2.23 -6.84 -11.25
C LYS A 33 2.94 -5.51 -11.03
N ALA A 34 2.18 -4.46 -10.72
CA ALA A 34 2.74 -3.13 -10.50
C ALA A 34 3.65 -3.10 -9.27
N MET A 35 3.30 -3.87 -8.25
CA MET A 35 4.06 -3.93 -6.99
C MET A 35 5.17 -5.00 -7.02
N GLY A 36 5.17 -5.88 -8.03
CA GLY A 36 6.07 -7.03 -8.03
C GLY A 36 5.77 -8.02 -6.93
N MET A 37 4.49 -8.18 -6.57
CA MET A 37 4.04 -9.00 -5.45
C MET A 37 2.90 -9.91 -5.86
N ASN A 38 2.68 -10.97 -5.08
CA ASN A 38 1.54 -11.84 -5.27
C ASN A 38 0.24 -11.07 -5.01
N PRO A 39 -0.78 -11.18 -5.89
CA PRO A 39 -2.06 -10.48 -5.69
C PRO A 39 -2.72 -10.75 -4.35
N ARG A 40 -2.62 -11.98 -3.84
CA ARG A 40 -3.17 -12.34 -2.54
C ARG A 40 -2.50 -11.56 -1.42
N VAL A 41 -1.18 -11.41 -1.48
CA VAL A 41 -0.43 -10.63 -0.49
C VAL A 41 -0.82 -9.16 -0.56
N CYS A 42 -1.02 -8.63 -1.77
CA CYS A 42 -1.48 -7.26 -1.96
C CYS A 42 -2.85 -7.05 -1.30
N ASN A 43 -3.78 -7.98 -1.50
CA ASN A 43 -5.10 -7.91 -0.88
C ASN A 43 -5.01 -7.95 0.64
N GLU A 44 -4.16 -8.81 1.20
CA GLU A 44 -3.96 -8.89 2.65
C GLU A 44 -3.42 -7.58 3.22
N LEU A 45 -2.43 -7.00 2.56
CA LEU A 45 -1.87 -5.72 2.97
C LEU A 45 -2.91 -4.60 2.88
N TYR A 46 -3.73 -4.62 1.84
CA TYR A 46 -4.81 -3.66 1.67
C TYR A 46 -5.81 -3.74 2.82
N LEU A 47 -6.23 -4.96 3.18
CA LEU A 47 -7.17 -5.15 4.28
C LEU A 47 -6.60 -4.67 5.62
N LYS A 48 -5.31 -4.90 5.85
CA LYS A 48 -4.64 -4.39 7.04
C LYS A 48 -4.57 -2.86 7.03
N ALA A 49 -4.32 -2.28 5.86
CA ALA A 49 -4.22 -0.83 5.72
C ALA A 49 -5.54 -0.12 6.03
N ILE A 50 -6.67 -0.64 5.52
CA ILE A 50 -7.97 -0.01 5.76
C ILE A 50 -8.44 -0.15 7.20
N LYS A 51 -7.92 -1.15 7.93
CA LYS A 51 -8.24 -1.34 9.34
C LYS A 51 -7.35 -0.55 10.28
N ASP A 52 -6.24 -0.04 9.78
CA ASP A 52 -5.26 0.68 10.60
C ASP A 52 -5.65 2.15 10.69
N GLU A 53 -6.18 2.54 11.84
CA GLU A 53 -6.63 3.92 12.07
C GLU A 53 -5.48 4.92 12.13
N THR A 54 -4.25 4.45 12.28
CA THR A 54 -3.08 5.34 12.32
C THR A 54 -2.60 5.73 10.92
N LEU A 55 -3.10 5.06 9.87
CA LEU A 55 -2.71 5.35 8.50
C LEU A 55 -3.57 6.49 7.95
N ASP A 56 -2.91 7.51 7.45
CA ASP A 56 -3.56 8.66 6.81
C ASP A 56 -3.11 8.72 5.36
N LYS A 57 -3.93 8.18 4.45
CA LYS A 57 -3.59 8.15 3.04
C LYS A 57 -3.56 9.53 2.39
N ASP A 58 -4.37 10.46 2.91
CA ASP A 58 -4.37 11.83 2.38
C ASP A 58 -3.06 12.53 2.71
N LEU A 59 -2.57 12.34 3.92
CA LEU A 59 -1.26 12.86 4.31
C LEU A 59 -0.16 12.23 3.48
N PHE A 60 -0.24 10.92 3.25
CA PHE A 60 0.74 10.21 2.42
C PHE A 60 0.75 10.76 1.00
N ARG A 61 -0.41 11.02 0.42
CA ARG A 61 -0.50 11.62 -0.91
C ARG A 61 0.18 12.98 -0.98
N LEU A 62 0.00 13.80 0.04
CA LEU A 62 0.65 15.11 0.11
C LEU A 62 2.17 14.97 0.14
N LEU A 63 2.67 14.00 0.87
CA LEU A 63 4.11 13.73 0.95
C LEU A 63 4.65 13.11 -0.34
N TRP A 64 3.83 12.33 -1.03
CA TRP A 64 4.23 11.63 -2.24
C TRP A 64 4.26 12.53 -3.46
N VAL A 65 3.39 13.50 -3.50
CA VAL A 65 3.33 14.48 -4.56
C VAL A 65 4.40 15.55 -4.37
#